data_96e1e96f69a6136eaee4c60b91e01621
#
_entry.id   96e1e96f69a6136eaee4c60b91e01621
#
_cell.length_a   1.000
_cell.length_b   1.000
_cell.length_c   1.000
_cell.angle_alpha   90.00
_cell.angle_beta   90.00
_cell.angle_gamma   90.00
#
_symmetry.space_group_name_H-M   'P 1'
#
loop_
_entity.id
_entity.type
_entity.pdbx_description
1 polymer ?
#
loop_
_entity_poly.entity_id
_entity_poly.type
_entity_poly.pdbx_seq_one_letter_code
_entity_poly.pdbx_strand_id
1 'polypeptide(L)'
;MNRDEFLRRFMLHPAPRIQRPKLHRMHAAVVLILLVEREQELHVVLTQRSKYLRHHAGQISFPGGRQEQHDANLLATALREAHEEIGLAPEDVTIVGQLHDYPVLSNFIVRPFVALIEPQQPFKLDQHEVAEIFTVPLAQVLYQNRHYVYRLRRLLYDQVYFIPYQQRNIWGATAGMLRELADHVYPERQRIYRPLND
;
A
#
# COMPACT_ATOMS: atom_id res chain seq x y z
N MET A 1 8.64 -2.43 -15.15
CA MET A 1 8.00 -3.78 -15.06
C MET A 1 6.64 -3.67 -15.71
N ASN A 2 6.37 -4.52 -16.70
CA ASN A 2 5.06 -4.58 -17.34
C ASN A 2 4.10 -5.50 -16.56
N ARG A 3 2.81 -5.52 -17.00
CA ARG A 3 1.72 -6.27 -16.35
C ARG A 3 2.00 -7.78 -16.31
N ASP A 4 2.42 -8.38 -17.41
CA ASP A 4 2.63 -9.84 -17.49
C ASP A 4 3.78 -10.31 -16.61
N GLU A 5 4.88 -9.55 -16.56
CA GLU A 5 6.00 -9.85 -15.69
C GLU A 5 5.59 -9.76 -14.22
N PHE A 6 4.82 -8.72 -13.85
CA PHE A 6 4.32 -8.57 -12.49
C PHE A 6 3.41 -9.72 -12.08
N LEU A 7 2.40 -10.04 -12.90
CA LEU A 7 1.46 -11.12 -12.61
C LEU A 7 2.18 -12.47 -12.49
N ARG A 8 3.10 -12.77 -13.40
CA ARG A 8 3.89 -14.00 -13.32
C ARG A 8 4.67 -14.08 -12.02
N ARG A 9 5.37 -13.00 -11.61
CA ARG A 9 6.14 -12.99 -10.38
C ARG A 9 5.27 -13.06 -9.14
N PHE A 10 4.21 -12.25 -9.09
CA PHE A 10 3.32 -12.19 -7.95
C PHE A 10 2.59 -13.51 -7.70
N MET A 11 2.13 -14.20 -8.76
CA MET A 11 1.37 -15.44 -8.64
C MET A 11 2.23 -16.69 -8.44
N LEU A 12 3.46 -16.71 -8.95
CA LEU A 12 4.34 -17.88 -8.86
C LEU A 12 5.12 -17.95 -7.54
N HIS A 13 5.30 -16.84 -6.86
CA HIS A 13 6.01 -16.84 -5.60
C HIS A 13 5.04 -16.93 -4.42
N PRO A 14 5.22 -17.88 -3.49
CA PRO A 14 4.46 -17.87 -2.25
C PRO A 14 4.81 -16.62 -1.45
N ALA A 15 3.80 -16.04 -0.78
CA ALA A 15 4.03 -14.91 0.09
C ALA A 15 5.12 -15.23 1.14
N PRO A 16 6.13 -14.34 1.33
CA PRO A 16 7.19 -14.59 2.29
C PRO A 16 6.61 -14.85 3.68
N ARG A 17 7.11 -15.87 4.38
CA ARG A 17 6.66 -16.14 5.75
C ARG A 17 7.14 -15.03 6.68
N ILE A 18 6.23 -14.15 7.06
CA ILE A 18 6.49 -13.08 8.01
C ILE A 18 5.96 -13.49 9.38
N GLN A 19 6.86 -13.68 10.34
CA GLN A 19 6.47 -13.88 11.74
C GLN A 19 6.12 -12.52 12.33
N ARG A 20 4.84 -12.30 12.60
CA ARG A 20 4.37 -11.11 13.32
C ARG A 20 3.76 -11.51 14.65
N PRO A 21 3.94 -10.71 15.71
CA PRO A 21 3.29 -10.99 16.99
C PRO A 21 1.78 -10.99 16.81
N LYS A 22 1.11 -12.00 17.36
CA LYS A 22 -0.35 -12.03 17.45
C LYS A 22 -0.79 -10.94 18.44
N LEU A 23 -1.26 -9.82 17.93
CA LEU A 23 -1.78 -8.74 18.74
C LEU A 23 -3.27 -8.97 18.98
N HIS A 24 -3.64 -9.20 20.23
CA HIS A 24 -5.03 -9.34 20.64
C HIS A 24 -5.73 -7.97 20.61
N ARG A 25 -6.98 -7.93 20.10
CA ARG A 25 -7.88 -6.75 20.07
C ARG A 25 -7.45 -5.63 19.12
N MET A 26 -6.96 -5.94 17.93
CA MET A 26 -6.79 -4.94 16.88
C MET A 26 -8.06 -4.83 16.03
N HIS A 27 -8.35 -3.62 15.56
CA HIS A 27 -9.44 -3.37 14.63
C HIS A 27 -9.02 -3.72 13.20
N ALA A 28 -9.95 -4.29 12.43
CA ALA A 28 -9.69 -4.60 11.04
C ALA A 28 -9.75 -3.34 10.17
N ALA A 29 -8.75 -3.20 9.31
CA ALA A 29 -8.69 -2.19 8.27
C ALA A 29 -8.15 -2.81 6.98
N VAL A 30 -8.33 -2.12 5.88
CA VAL A 30 -7.91 -2.57 4.56
C VAL A 30 -7.28 -1.45 3.78
N VAL A 31 -6.43 -1.81 2.83
CA VAL A 31 -5.98 -0.90 1.77
C VAL A 31 -6.00 -1.63 0.43
N LEU A 32 -6.14 -0.87 -0.63
CA LEU A 32 -6.11 -1.36 -2.00
C LEU A 32 -4.86 -0.83 -2.70
N ILE A 33 -3.87 -1.72 -2.91
CA ILE A 33 -2.67 -1.44 -3.69
C ILE A 33 -3.06 -1.53 -5.16
N LEU A 34 -3.44 -0.40 -5.73
CA LEU A 34 -3.88 -0.28 -7.11
C LEU A 34 -2.69 -0.13 -8.04
N LEU A 35 -2.65 -0.95 -9.08
CA LEU A 35 -1.67 -0.88 -10.14
C LEU A 35 -2.37 -0.52 -11.45
N VAL A 36 -1.87 0.50 -12.13
CA VAL A 36 -2.35 0.96 -13.42
C VAL A 36 -1.22 0.91 -14.43
N GLU A 37 -1.50 0.45 -15.64
CA GLU A 37 -0.52 0.45 -16.72
C GLU A 37 -0.47 1.83 -17.40
N ARG A 38 0.73 2.38 -17.55
CA ARG A 38 1.03 3.60 -18.29
C ARG A 38 2.29 3.39 -19.09
N GLU A 39 2.23 3.69 -20.38
CA GLU A 39 3.40 3.57 -21.27
C GLU A 39 4.10 2.19 -21.17
N GLN A 40 3.30 1.12 -21.10
CA GLN A 40 3.73 -0.27 -20.95
C GLN A 40 4.44 -0.60 -19.61
N GLU A 41 4.35 0.29 -18.63
CA GLU A 41 4.86 0.05 -17.28
C GLU A 41 3.76 0.16 -16.25
N LEU A 42 3.85 -0.69 -15.22
CA LEU A 42 2.95 -0.58 -14.06
C LEU A 42 3.37 0.56 -13.14
N HIS A 43 2.38 1.32 -12.72
CA HIS A 43 2.48 2.36 -11.72
C HIS A 43 1.59 2.02 -10.53
N VAL A 44 2.06 2.28 -9.33
CA VAL A 44 1.21 2.21 -8.13
C VAL A 44 0.49 3.53 -7.94
N VAL A 45 -0.81 3.45 -7.66
CA VAL A 45 -1.65 4.62 -7.35
C VAL A 45 -1.58 4.90 -5.87
N LEU A 46 -1.31 6.15 -5.52
CA LEU A 46 -1.23 6.63 -4.14
C LEU A 46 -2.07 7.90 -3.98
N THR A 47 -2.62 8.08 -2.79
CA THR A 47 -3.35 9.27 -2.38
C THR A 47 -2.55 10.07 -1.36
N GLN A 48 -2.70 11.39 -1.38
CA GLN A 48 -2.29 12.25 -0.28
C GLN A 48 -3.55 12.67 0.49
N ARG A 49 -3.60 12.32 1.76
CA ARG A 49 -4.73 12.65 2.63
C ARG A 49 -4.86 14.16 2.82
N SER A 50 -6.11 14.61 2.94
CA SER A 50 -6.40 16.03 3.18
C SER A 50 -5.73 16.53 4.47
N LYS A 51 -5.22 17.76 4.44
CA LYS A 51 -4.59 18.41 5.60
C LYS A 51 -5.60 18.75 6.71
N TYR A 52 -6.88 18.71 6.39
CA TYR A 52 -7.97 19.04 7.32
C TYR A 52 -8.46 17.84 8.14
N LEU A 53 -7.95 16.65 7.87
CA LEU A 53 -8.30 15.45 8.63
C LEU A 53 -7.70 15.48 10.04
N ARG A 54 -8.44 14.94 11.02
CA ARG A 54 -7.98 14.86 12.42
C ARG A 54 -6.82 13.89 12.61
N HIS A 55 -6.76 12.84 11.78
CA HIS A 55 -5.75 11.79 11.86
C HIS A 55 -5.06 11.61 10.53
N HIS A 56 -3.74 11.40 10.57
CA HIS A 56 -2.93 11.12 9.38
C HIS A 56 -3.01 12.21 8.29
N ALA A 57 -3.27 13.47 8.69
CA ALA A 57 -3.37 14.60 7.78
C ALA A 57 -2.09 14.76 6.92
N GLY A 58 -2.26 14.93 5.61
CA GLY A 58 -1.17 15.11 4.66
C GLY A 58 -0.30 13.88 4.41
N GLN A 59 -0.59 12.72 5.02
CA GLN A 59 0.18 11.50 4.78
C GLN A 59 -0.17 10.88 3.43
N ILE A 60 0.81 10.20 2.85
CA ILE A 60 0.63 9.41 1.63
C ILE A 60 0.16 8.01 2.02
N SER A 61 -0.92 7.55 1.39
CA SER A 61 -1.53 6.25 1.64
C SER A 61 -2.02 5.60 0.34
N PHE A 62 -2.39 4.34 0.45
CA PHE A 62 -3.29 3.71 -0.52
C PHE A 62 -4.73 4.10 -0.19
N PRO A 63 -5.65 4.04 -1.17
CA PRO A 63 -7.08 4.05 -0.87
C PRO A 63 -7.43 2.92 0.11
N GLY A 64 -8.29 3.22 1.09
CA GLY A 64 -8.69 2.23 2.07
C GLY A 64 -9.09 2.80 3.42
N GLY A 65 -9.68 1.96 4.24
CA GLY A 65 -10.24 2.38 5.51
C GLY A 65 -10.60 1.22 6.44
N ARG A 66 -11.55 1.47 7.32
CA ARG A 66 -12.01 0.53 8.35
C ARG A 66 -13.18 -0.29 7.84
N GLN A 67 -13.24 -1.54 8.27
CA GLN A 67 -14.42 -2.34 8.05
C GLN A 67 -15.61 -1.77 8.83
N GLU A 68 -16.73 -1.58 8.15
CA GLU A 68 -18.00 -1.18 8.73
C GLU A 68 -18.95 -2.37 8.85
N GLN A 69 -20.03 -2.21 9.67
CA GLN A 69 -20.96 -3.31 9.95
C GLN A 69 -21.70 -3.83 8.71
N HIS A 70 -21.89 -3.00 7.71
CA HIS A 70 -22.57 -3.36 6.47
C HIS A 70 -21.65 -3.98 5.42
N ASP A 71 -20.32 -3.92 5.62
CA ASP A 71 -19.38 -4.54 4.70
C ASP A 71 -19.44 -6.08 4.82
N ALA A 72 -19.74 -6.75 3.72
CA ALA A 72 -19.86 -8.21 3.70
C ALA A 72 -18.54 -8.91 4.06
N ASN A 73 -17.41 -8.30 3.71
CA ASN A 73 -16.07 -8.79 4.02
C ASN A 73 -15.04 -7.67 3.79
N LEU A 74 -13.76 -7.94 4.11
CA LEU A 74 -12.68 -6.95 3.97
C LEU A 74 -12.43 -6.52 2.52
N LEU A 75 -12.69 -7.36 1.53
CA LEU A 75 -12.56 -6.96 0.13
C LEU A 75 -13.67 -5.97 -0.26
N ALA A 76 -14.90 -6.19 0.19
CA ALA A 76 -16.00 -5.25 -0.01
C ALA A 76 -15.68 -3.89 0.61
N THR A 77 -15.08 -3.87 1.81
CA THR A 77 -14.56 -2.64 2.43
C THR A 77 -13.56 -1.93 1.53
N ALA A 78 -12.56 -2.66 1.01
CA ALA A 78 -11.51 -2.05 0.17
C ALA A 78 -12.07 -1.41 -1.10
N LEU A 79 -13.04 -2.05 -1.74
CA LEU A 79 -13.70 -1.55 -2.94
C LEU A 79 -14.61 -0.35 -2.63
N ARG A 80 -15.38 -0.39 -1.54
CA ARG A 80 -16.20 0.74 -1.08
C ARG A 80 -15.35 1.97 -0.81
N GLU A 81 -14.30 1.84 -0.02
CA GLU A 81 -13.39 2.93 0.32
C GLU A 81 -12.71 3.54 -0.93
N ALA A 82 -12.27 2.69 -1.88
CA ALA A 82 -11.71 3.19 -3.13
C ALA A 82 -12.75 3.94 -3.98
N HIS A 83 -14.02 3.49 -3.94
CA HIS A 83 -15.10 4.21 -4.62
C HIS A 83 -15.38 5.57 -3.95
N GLU A 84 -15.44 5.62 -2.63
CA GLU A 84 -15.71 6.83 -1.85
C GLU A 84 -14.56 7.85 -1.98
N GLU A 85 -13.32 7.43 -1.78
CA GLU A 85 -12.14 8.30 -1.77
C GLU A 85 -11.75 8.83 -3.15
N ILE A 86 -11.81 7.99 -4.19
CA ILE A 86 -11.25 8.30 -5.51
C ILE A 86 -12.21 8.05 -6.69
N GLY A 87 -13.47 7.67 -6.42
CA GLY A 87 -14.49 7.43 -7.44
C GLY A 87 -14.25 6.20 -8.31
N LEU A 88 -13.44 5.25 -7.85
CA LEU A 88 -13.13 4.03 -8.60
C LEU A 88 -14.30 3.04 -8.48
N ALA A 89 -14.91 2.68 -9.61
CA ALA A 89 -15.99 1.72 -9.62
C ALA A 89 -15.48 0.29 -9.34
N PRO A 90 -16.17 -0.49 -8.47
CA PRO A 90 -15.74 -1.85 -8.12
C PRO A 90 -15.56 -2.79 -9.32
N GLU A 91 -16.38 -2.63 -10.36
CA GLU A 91 -16.32 -3.39 -11.61
C GLU A 91 -15.06 -3.14 -12.45
N ASP A 92 -14.40 -2.01 -12.21
CA ASP A 92 -13.16 -1.64 -12.90
C ASP A 92 -11.90 -2.20 -12.21
N VAL A 93 -12.09 -2.93 -11.11
CA VAL A 93 -10.99 -3.45 -10.28
C VAL A 93 -10.82 -4.95 -10.48
N THR A 94 -9.66 -5.35 -10.96
CA THR A 94 -9.27 -6.77 -11.05
C THR A 94 -8.37 -7.14 -9.89
N ILE A 95 -8.89 -7.90 -8.92
CA ILE A 95 -8.09 -8.37 -7.77
C ILE A 95 -7.08 -9.40 -8.22
N VAL A 96 -5.81 -9.17 -7.92
CA VAL A 96 -4.69 -10.10 -8.19
C VAL A 96 -4.42 -11.00 -6.98
N GLY A 97 -4.54 -10.45 -5.77
CA GLY A 97 -4.31 -11.18 -4.53
C GLY A 97 -4.21 -10.26 -3.32
N GLN A 98 -3.56 -10.74 -2.29
CA GLN A 98 -3.36 -9.98 -1.05
C GLN A 98 -1.96 -10.23 -0.48
N LEU A 99 -1.46 -9.27 0.31
CA LEU A 99 -0.27 -9.44 1.13
C LEU A 99 -0.66 -9.87 2.55
N HIS A 100 0.34 -10.07 3.41
CA HIS A 100 0.09 -10.39 4.80
C HIS A 100 -0.53 -9.20 5.53
N ASP A 101 -1.35 -9.52 6.53
CA ASP A 101 -1.90 -8.53 7.44
C ASP A 101 -0.78 -7.70 8.08
N TYR A 102 -0.89 -6.38 7.99
CA TYR A 102 0.13 -5.43 8.45
C TYR A 102 -0.34 -4.71 9.73
N PRO A 103 0.25 -5.01 10.90
CA PRO A 103 -0.09 -4.30 12.12
C PRO A 103 0.44 -2.86 12.09
N VAL A 104 -0.34 -1.91 12.58
CA VAL A 104 0.05 -0.49 12.65
C VAL A 104 -0.07 0.07 14.07
N LEU A 105 0.69 1.13 14.36
CA LEU A 105 0.76 1.74 15.69
C LEU A 105 -0.59 2.25 16.23
N SER A 106 -1.53 2.52 15.34
CA SER A 106 -2.89 3.00 15.68
C SER A 106 -3.86 1.91 16.15
N ASN A 107 -3.34 0.72 16.53
CA ASN A 107 -4.12 -0.43 16.97
C ASN A 107 -5.03 -1.03 15.90
N PHE A 108 -4.62 -0.94 14.62
CA PHE A 108 -5.25 -1.61 13.50
C PHE A 108 -4.36 -2.71 12.94
N ILE A 109 -5.01 -3.72 12.40
CA ILE A 109 -4.39 -4.68 11.48
C ILE A 109 -4.93 -4.41 10.08
N VAL A 110 -4.04 -4.08 9.17
CA VAL A 110 -4.38 -3.67 7.81
C VAL A 110 -4.15 -4.82 6.85
N ARG A 111 -5.17 -5.21 6.09
CA ARG A 111 -5.04 -6.20 5.01
C ARG A 111 -4.84 -5.50 3.68
N PRO A 112 -3.66 -5.63 3.04
CA PRO A 112 -3.42 -5.07 1.72
C PRO A 112 -3.93 -6.02 0.64
N PHE A 113 -4.90 -5.59 -0.16
CA PHE A 113 -5.26 -6.23 -1.42
C PHE A 113 -4.46 -5.61 -2.55
N VAL A 114 -4.04 -6.44 -3.51
CA VAL A 114 -3.34 -6.00 -4.71
C VAL A 114 -4.28 -6.15 -5.90
N ALA A 115 -4.44 -5.09 -6.67
CA ALA A 115 -5.36 -5.06 -7.78
C ALA A 115 -4.81 -4.31 -8.98
N LEU A 116 -5.27 -4.69 -10.16
CA LEU A 116 -5.06 -4.01 -11.42
C LEU A 116 -6.30 -3.20 -11.77
N ILE A 117 -6.08 -2.04 -12.34
CA ILE A 117 -7.12 -1.21 -12.96
C ILE A 117 -6.69 -0.84 -14.38
N GLU A 118 -7.68 -0.73 -15.26
CA GLU A 118 -7.42 -0.19 -16.61
C GLU A 118 -7.18 1.33 -16.53
N PRO A 119 -6.40 1.91 -17.47
CA PRO A 119 -6.25 3.37 -17.56
C PRO A 119 -7.62 4.01 -17.81
N GLN A 120 -8.13 4.70 -16.80
CA GLN A 120 -9.48 5.27 -16.82
C GLN A 120 -9.47 6.77 -16.97
N GLN A 121 -10.69 7.31 -17.11
CA GLN A 121 -11.03 8.71 -16.92
C GLN A 121 -10.42 9.24 -15.60
N PRO A 122 -10.17 10.54 -15.48
CA PRO A 122 -9.59 11.11 -14.27
C PRO A 122 -10.41 10.70 -13.04
N PHE A 123 -9.72 10.28 -12.00
CA PHE A 123 -10.32 9.91 -10.72
C PHE A 123 -11.16 11.06 -10.16
N LYS A 124 -12.31 10.74 -9.57
CA LYS A 124 -13.16 11.70 -8.89
C LYS A 124 -12.86 11.68 -7.39
N LEU A 125 -12.07 12.64 -6.93
CA LEU A 125 -11.63 12.69 -5.54
C LEU A 125 -12.73 13.23 -4.61
N ASP A 126 -12.90 12.60 -3.45
CA ASP A 126 -13.52 13.28 -2.32
C ASP A 126 -12.48 14.24 -1.71
N GLN A 127 -12.63 15.53 -1.98
CA GLN A 127 -11.70 16.56 -1.51
C GLN A 127 -11.69 16.73 0.02
N HIS A 128 -12.67 16.21 0.74
CA HIS A 128 -12.65 16.19 2.20
C HIS A 128 -11.63 15.19 2.75
N GLU A 129 -11.43 14.08 2.05
CA GLU A 129 -10.52 13.01 2.48
C GLU A 129 -9.20 12.99 1.70
N VAL A 130 -9.24 13.24 0.40
CA VAL A 130 -8.10 13.12 -0.51
C VAL A 130 -7.77 14.48 -1.14
N ALA A 131 -6.58 15.00 -0.82
CA ALA A 131 -6.10 16.25 -1.40
C ALA A 131 -5.54 16.05 -2.81
N GLU A 132 -4.89 14.92 -3.05
CA GLU A 132 -4.23 14.62 -4.31
C GLU A 132 -4.17 13.11 -4.55
N ILE A 133 -4.22 12.71 -5.82
CA ILE A 133 -3.88 11.36 -6.28
C ILE A 133 -2.72 11.46 -7.26
N PHE A 134 -1.76 10.55 -7.14
CA PHE A 134 -0.61 10.49 -8.02
C PHE A 134 -0.16 9.06 -8.23
N THR A 135 0.69 8.84 -9.23
CA THR A 135 1.22 7.52 -9.53
C THR A 135 2.74 7.50 -9.42
N VAL A 136 3.27 6.35 -8.99
CA VAL A 136 4.71 6.09 -8.90
C VAL A 136 5.03 4.88 -9.74
N PRO A 137 6.03 4.91 -10.64
CA PRO A 137 6.45 3.73 -11.37
C PRO A 137 6.73 2.57 -10.42
N LEU A 138 6.07 1.43 -10.63
CA LEU A 138 6.19 0.27 -9.74
C LEU A 138 7.65 -0.17 -9.59
N ALA A 139 8.43 -0.09 -10.66
CA ALA A 139 9.87 -0.40 -10.61
C ALA A 139 10.63 0.44 -9.58
N GLN A 140 10.23 1.70 -9.36
CA GLN A 140 10.90 2.56 -8.37
C GLN A 140 10.58 2.17 -6.93
N VAL A 141 9.34 1.73 -6.65
CA VAL A 141 8.95 1.28 -5.31
C VAL A 141 9.41 -0.15 -5.02
N LEU A 142 9.65 -0.97 -6.05
CA LEU A 142 10.21 -2.32 -5.89
C LEU A 142 11.75 -2.32 -5.78
N TYR A 143 12.41 -1.20 -6.05
CA TYR A 143 13.86 -1.10 -6.04
C TYR A 143 14.38 -0.79 -4.63
N GLN A 144 14.65 -1.81 -3.86
CA GLN A 144 14.93 -1.75 -2.41
C GLN A 144 16.14 -0.91 -2.01
N ASN A 145 17.12 -0.68 -2.88
CA ASN A 145 18.26 0.19 -2.57
C ASN A 145 17.89 1.67 -2.37
N ARG A 146 16.66 2.05 -2.70
CA ARG A 146 16.08 3.37 -2.43
C ARG A 146 15.21 3.39 -1.17
N HIS A 147 15.11 2.27 -0.46
CA HIS A 147 14.38 2.18 0.78
C HIS A 147 15.29 2.52 1.95
N TYR A 148 14.84 3.41 2.79
CA TYR A 148 15.50 3.77 4.03
C TYR A 148 14.76 3.17 5.20
N VAL A 149 15.50 2.84 6.25
CA VAL A 149 14.94 2.32 7.50
C VAL A 149 15.44 3.16 8.67
N TYR A 150 14.52 3.56 9.51
CA TYR A 150 14.82 4.16 10.82
C TYR A 150 14.51 3.12 11.90
N ARG A 151 15.50 2.78 12.73
CA ARG A 151 15.34 1.82 13.81
C ARG A 151 14.81 2.51 15.06
N LEU A 152 13.67 2.03 15.54
CA LEU A 152 13.07 2.48 16.80
C LEU A 152 13.50 1.55 17.93
N ARG A 153 13.89 2.09 19.08
CA ARG A 153 14.12 1.30 20.31
C ARG A 153 12.79 1.00 21.00
N ARG A 154 11.87 0.26 20.34
CA ARG A 154 10.55 -0.11 20.88
C ARG A 154 10.28 -1.59 20.70
N LEU A 155 9.60 -2.21 21.67
CA LEU A 155 9.37 -3.66 21.77
C LEU A 155 8.53 -4.26 20.62
N LEU A 156 7.62 -3.49 19.99
CA LEU A 156 6.66 -4.02 19.03
C LEU A 156 6.90 -3.55 17.59
N TYR A 157 7.62 -2.45 17.43
CA TYR A 157 7.94 -1.87 16.12
C TYR A 157 9.36 -1.34 16.20
N ASP A 158 10.27 -2.08 15.62
CA ASP A 158 11.68 -1.75 15.62
C ASP A 158 12.12 -0.92 14.42
N GLN A 159 11.26 -0.80 13.40
CA GLN A 159 11.62 -0.20 12.13
C GLN A 159 10.48 0.64 11.52
N VAL A 160 10.85 1.81 10.98
CA VAL A 160 9.99 2.64 10.13
C VAL A 160 10.67 2.78 8.77
N TYR A 161 9.92 2.50 7.71
CA TYR A 161 10.41 2.56 6.34
C TYR A 161 10.09 3.88 5.68
N PHE A 162 10.99 4.30 4.77
CA PHE A 162 10.87 5.51 3.98
C PHE A 162 11.27 5.21 2.54
N ILE A 163 10.47 5.66 1.60
CA ILE A 163 10.69 5.55 0.16
C ILE A 163 10.57 6.96 -0.43
N PRO A 164 11.68 7.68 -0.62
CA PRO A 164 11.65 8.99 -1.27
C PRO A 164 11.23 8.86 -2.73
N TYR A 165 10.32 9.71 -3.16
CA TYR A 165 9.92 9.82 -4.56
C TYR A 165 9.70 11.29 -4.94
N GLN A 166 10.55 11.82 -5.81
CA GLN A 166 10.56 13.24 -6.16
C GLN A 166 10.65 14.13 -4.89
N GLN A 167 9.66 15.02 -4.68
CA GLN A 167 9.58 15.89 -3.50
C GLN A 167 8.70 15.27 -2.38
N ARG A 168 8.34 14.01 -2.50
CA ARG A 168 7.45 13.29 -1.55
C ARG A 168 8.24 12.25 -0.76
N ASN A 169 7.80 12.02 0.46
CA ASN A 169 8.25 10.90 1.29
C ASN A 169 7.08 9.95 1.53
N ILE A 170 7.18 8.75 0.99
CA ILE A 170 6.29 7.65 1.33
C ILE A 170 6.90 6.96 2.55
N TRP A 171 6.18 6.90 3.68
CA TRP A 171 6.74 6.39 4.91
C TRP A 171 5.75 5.58 5.74
N GLY A 172 6.22 4.97 6.83
CA GLY A 172 5.39 4.23 7.79
C GLY A 172 4.76 2.99 7.18
N ALA A 173 3.48 2.76 7.44
CA ALA A 173 2.75 1.57 6.99
C ALA A 173 2.71 1.45 5.46
N THR A 174 2.51 2.55 4.76
CA THR A 174 2.48 2.57 3.28
C THR A 174 3.81 2.09 2.69
N ALA A 175 4.93 2.63 3.16
CA ALA A 175 6.26 2.18 2.74
C ALA A 175 6.55 0.73 3.16
N GLY A 176 6.08 0.32 4.35
CA GLY A 176 6.21 -1.05 4.84
C GLY A 176 5.48 -2.07 3.95
N MET A 177 4.26 -1.76 3.54
CA MET A 177 3.49 -2.61 2.63
C MET A 177 4.06 -2.64 1.20
N LEU A 178 4.54 -1.52 0.67
CA LEU A 178 5.27 -1.49 -0.61
C LEU A 178 6.53 -2.34 -0.57
N ARG A 179 7.21 -2.34 0.56
CA ARG A 179 8.36 -3.18 0.76
C ARG A 179 8.01 -4.67 0.79
N GLU A 180 6.90 -5.04 1.45
CA GLU A 180 6.42 -6.43 1.41
C GLU A 180 6.05 -6.86 0.00
N LEU A 181 5.44 -5.95 -0.78
CA LEU A 181 5.20 -6.19 -2.19
C LEU A 181 6.51 -6.43 -2.95
N ALA A 182 7.55 -5.64 -2.67
CA ALA A 182 8.86 -5.83 -3.28
C ALA A 182 9.49 -7.18 -2.90
N ASP A 183 9.42 -7.57 -1.62
CA ASP A 183 9.92 -8.87 -1.13
C ASP A 183 9.13 -10.06 -1.72
N HIS A 184 7.83 -9.85 -2.00
CA HIS A 184 6.98 -10.87 -2.65
C HIS A 184 7.33 -11.05 -4.13
N VAL A 185 7.50 -9.94 -4.85
CA VAL A 185 7.77 -9.94 -6.31
C VAL A 185 9.21 -10.36 -6.63
N TYR A 186 10.15 -10.08 -5.73
CA TYR A 186 11.57 -10.37 -5.87
C TYR A 186 12.14 -11.07 -4.62
N PRO A 187 11.70 -12.28 -4.27
CA PRO A 187 12.14 -12.98 -3.07
C PRO A 187 13.62 -13.33 -3.10
N GLU A 188 14.23 -13.40 -4.28
CA GLU A 188 15.65 -13.69 -4.49
C GLU A 188 16.57 -12.51 -4.19
N ARG A 189 16.05 -11.30 -4.10
CA ARG A 189 16.88 -10.11 -3.84
C ARG A 189 17.26 -10.02 -2.37
N GLN A 190 18.53 -9.71 -2.12
CA GLN A 190 18.96 -9.38 -0.76
C GLN A 190 18.22 -8.12 -0.27
N ARG A 191 17.77 -8.19 0.98
CA ARG A 191 17.09 -7.06 1.65
C ARG A 191 18.11 -5.98 1.98
N ILE A 192 18.31 -5.03 1.06
CA ILE A 192 19.22 -3.91 1.22
C ILE A 192 18.41 -2.70 1.65
N TYR A 193 18.69 -2.18 2.85
CA TYR A 193 18.17 -0.88 3.29
C TYR A 193 19.30 0.04 3.67
N ARG A 194 19.07 1.31 3.51
CA ARG A 194 19.98 2.31 4.03
C ARG A 194 19.50 2.73 5.41
N PRO A 195 20.28 2.56 6.48
CA PRO A 195 19.92 3.09 7.78
C PRO A 195 19.84 4.61 7.71
N LEU A 196 18.89 5.20 8.44
CA LEU A 196 18.76 6.67 8.61
C LEU A 196 19.41 7.13 9.90
N ASN A 197 19.67 6.20 10.83
CA ASN A 197 20.33 6.46 12.10
C ASN A 197 21.46 5.44 12.27
N ASP A 198 22.65 5.91 12.05
CA ASP A 198 23.90 5.28 12.50
C ASP A 198 24.41 5.98 13.76
#